data_2e70ae81c138e6ceedfd2a7de97a81f2
#
_entry.id   2e70ae81c138e6ceedfd2a7de97a81f2
#
_cell.length_a   1.000
_cell.length_b   1.000
_cell.length_c   1.000
_cell.angle_alpha   90.00
_cell.angle_beta   90.00
_cell.angle_gamma   90.00
#
_symmetry.space_group_name_H-M   'P 1'
#
loop_
_entity.id
_entity.type
_entity.pdbx_description
1 polymer ?
#
loop_
_entity_poly.entity_id
_entity_poly.type
_entity_poly.pdbx_seq_one_letter_code
_entity_poly.pdbx_strand_id
1 'polypeptide(L)'
;MEEYKNLHAKPYEGVCEMIKKCNMQNYSIYLFGEYLFAYFEYVGADFEADIAKMARDENTQKWWKVTDPCQISLGYAGQKWLNMEEVFHLD
;
A
#
# COMPACT_ATOMS: atom_id res chain seq x y z
N MET A 1 5.82 11.81 10.29
CA MET A 1 5.14 11.76 8.95
C MET A 1 5.87 12.46 7.82
N GLU A 2 6.77 13.38 8.12
CA GLU A 2 7.51 14.06 7.05
C GLU A 2 8.36 13.08 6.23
N GLU A 3 9.03 12.14 6.89
CA GLU A 3 9.82 11.13 6.19
C GLU A 3 8.95 10.28 5.27
N TYR A 4 7.77 9.88 5.74
CA TYR A 4 6.81 9.10 4.94
C TYR A 4 6.37 9.86 3.70
N LYS A 5 6.05 11.15 3.85
CA LYS A 5 5.65 12.02 2.74
C LYS A 5 6.78 12.19 1.74
N ASN A 6 7.99 12.39 2.23
CA ASN A 6 9.17 12.57 1.37
C ASN A 6 9.47 11.30 0.57
N LEU A 7 9.35 10.13 1.19
CA LEU A 7 9.54 8.85 0.51
C LEU A 7 8.52 8.68 -0.62
N HIS A 8 7.26 9.03 -0.36
CA HIS A 8 6.19 8.87 -1.36
C HIS A 8 6.20 9.92 -2.45
N ALA A 9 6.86 11.07 -2.23
CA ALA A 9 7.07 12.05 -3.28
C ALA A 9 8.00 11.50 -4.36
N LYS A 10 8.88 10.58 -4.00
CA LYS A 10 9.84 9.97 -4.93
C LYS A 10 10.04 8.49 -4.59
N PRO A 11 9.07 7.63 -4.97
CA PRO A 11 9.15 6.20 -4.66
C PRO A 11 10.36 5.55 -5.30
N TYR A 12 10.78 4.43 -4.71
CA TYR A 12 11.87 3.64 -5.29
C TYR A 12 11.48 3.13 -6.67
N GLU A 13 12.49 3.08 -7.56
CA GLU A 13 12.30 2.54 -8.90
C GLU A 13 11.73 1.13 -8.84
N GLY A 14 10.77 0.87 -9.71
CA GLY A 14 10.13 -0.44 -9.82
C GLY A 14 8.95 -0.66 -8.87
N VAL A 15 8.78 0.14 -7.81
CA VAL A 15 7.68 -0.04 -6.86
C VAL A 15 6.33 0.21 -7.53
N CYS A 16 6.19 1.34 -8.21
CA CYS A 16 4.93 1.68 -8.91
C CYS A 16 4.63 0.69 -10.02
N GLU A 17 5.66 0.23 -10.74
CA GLU A 17 5.48 -0.77 -11.79
C GLU A 17 5.00 -2.10 -11.22
N MET A 18 5.55 -2.52 -10.07
CA MET A 18 5.14 -3.76 -9.41
C MET A 18 3.69 -3.68 -8.92
N ILE A 19 3.27 -2.54 -8.40
CA ILE A 19 1.88 -2.33 -8.00
C ILE A 19 0.94 -2.58 -9.20
N LYS A 20 1.29 -2.01 -10.36
CA LYS A 20 0.51 -2.21 -11.58
C LYS A 20 0.54 -3.66 -12.06
N LYS A 21 1.69 -4.32 -12.00
CA LYS A 21 1.82 -5.73 -12.37
C LYS A 21 0.99 -6.65 -11.46
N CYS A 22 0.72 -6.22 -10.25
CA CYS A 22 -0.14 -6.94 -9.31
C CYS A 22 -1.60 -6.55 -9.45
N ASN A 23 -1.97 -5.91 -10.56
CA ASN A 23 -3.34 -5.57 -10.94
C ASN A 23 -4.02 -4.56 -10.01
N MET A 24 -3.22 -3.67 -9.42
CA MET A 24 -3.72 -2.55 -8.63
C MET A 24 -3.63 -1.27 -9.44
N GLN A 25 -4.68 -0.47 -9.38
CA GLN A 25 -4.72 0.83 -10.03
C GLN A 25 -5.41 1.85 -9.15
N ASN A 26 -5.29 3.12 -9.52
CA ASN A 26 -5.90 4.23 -8.77
C ASN A 26 -5.57 4.14 -7.29
N TYR A 27 -4.30 3.86 -7.00
CA TYR A 27 -3.81 3.70 -5.64
C TYR A 27 -3.49 5.08 -5.07
N SER A 28 -4.13 5.42 -3.96
CA SER A 28 -3.93 6.71 -3.30
C SER A 28 -3.77 6.52 -1.81
N ILE A 29 -2.93 7.34 -1.21
CA ILE A 29 -2.74 7.36 0.24
C ILE A 29 -3.00 8.79 0.70
N TYR A 30 -3.86 8.94 1.71
CA TYR A 30 -4.25 10.21 2.28
C TYR A 30 -3.79 10.31 3.72
N LEU A 31 -3.37 11.50 4.13
CA LEU A 31 -2.96 11.78 5.50
C LEU A 31 -3.93 12.77 6.14
N PHE A 32 -4.44 12.41 7.30
CA PHE A 32 -5.22 13.33 8.14
C PHE A 32 -4.68 13.25 9.57
N GLY A 33 -4.02 14.32 10.01
CA GLY A 33 -3.34 14.31 11.31
C GLY A 33 -2.23 13.26 11.32
N GLU A 34 -2.37 12.25 12.16
CA GLU A 34 -1.43 11.14 12.26
C GLU A 34 -1.96 9.87 11.59
N TYR A 35 -3.14 9.94 10.95
CA TYR A 35 -3.79 8.78 10.35
C TYR A 35 -3.57 8.74 8.86
N LEU A 36 -3.22 7.55 8.38
CA LEU A 36 -3.08 7.28 6.94
C LEU A 36 -4.27 6.45 6.48
N PHE A 37 -4.84 6.86 5.36
CA PHE A 37 -5.92 6.14 4.70
C PHE A 37 -5.47 5.78 3.29
N ALA A 38 -5.66 4.54 2.90
CA ALA A 38 -5.28 4.10 1.56
C ALA A 38 -6.50 3.60 0.79
N TYR A 39 -6.50 3.89 -0.50
CA TYR A 39 -7.51 3.41 -1.44
C TYR A 39 -6.81 2.85 -2.66
N PHE A 40 -7.27 1.73 -3.16
CA PHE A 40 -6.84 1.24 -4.47
C PHE A 40 -7.95 0.40 -5.08
N GLU A 41 -7.86 0.20 -6.40
CA GLU A 41 -8.76 -0.64 -7.15
C GLU A 41 -8.00 -1.87 -7.61
N TYR A 42 -8.58 -3.04 -7.39
CA TYR A 42 -8.01 -4.29 -7.83
C TYR A 42 -8.76 -4.81 -9.05
N VAL A 43 -8.02 -5.09 -10.14
CA VAL A 43 -8.61 -5.52 -11.41
C VAL A 43 -8.14 -6.90 -11.86
N GLY A 44 -7.51 -7.64 -10.95
CA GLY A 44 -7.04 -8.99 -11.23
C GLY A 44 -8.06 -10.06 -10.89
N ALA A 45 -7.64 -11.31 -11.00
CA ALA A 45 -8.50 -12.46 -10.75
C ALA A 45 -8.21 -13.17 -9.42
N ASP A 46 -7.04 -12.94 -8.82
CA ASP A 46 -6.63 -13.60 -7.57
C ASP A 46 -5.80 -12.63 -6.74
N PHE A 47 -6.48 -11.93 -5.84
CA PHE A 47 -5.86 -10.90 -5.01
C PHE A 47 -4.75 -11.46 -4.13
N GLU A 48 -4.97 -12.64 -3.52
CA GLU A 48 -3.96 -13.24 -2.62
C GLU A 48 -2.71 -13.61 -3.37
N ALA A 49 -2.83 -14.16 -4.59
CA ALA A 49 -1.70 -14.50 -5.42
C ALA A 49 -0.92 -13.26 -5.83
N ASP A 50 -1.61 -12.18 -6.17
CA ASP A 50 -0.96 -10.93 -6.57
C ASP A 50 -0.26 -10.25 -5.41
N ILE A 51 -0.83 -10.28 -4.22
CA ILE A 51 -0.17 -9.77 -3.01
C ILE A 51 1.07 -10.60 -2.67
N ALA A 52 1.00 -11.92 -2.81
CA ALA A 52 2.17 -12.79 -2.59
C ALA A 52 3.28 -12.49 -3.60
N LYS A 53 2.92 -12.22 -4.85
CA LYS A 53 3.86 -11.83 -5.90
C LYS A 53 4.56 -10.51 -5.55
N MET A 54 3.81 -9.52 -5.06
CA MET A 54 4.35 -8.25 -4.63
C MET A 54 5.32 -8.43 -3.47
N ALA A 55 4.98 -9.29 -2.51
CA ALA A 55 5.82 -9.54 -1.33
C ALA A 55 7.15 -10.20 -1.67
N ARG A 56 7.24 -10.88 -2.82
CA ARG A 56 8.50 -11.50 -3.28
C ARG A 56 9.39 -10.56 -4.08
N ASP A 57 8.90 -9.39 -4.46
CA ASP A 57 9.67 -8.43 -5.24
C ASP A 57 10.73 -7.73 -4.41
N GLU A 58 11.98 -7.75 -4.85
CA GLU A 58 13.08 -7.15 -4.12
C GLU A 58 12.95 -5.64 -3.93
N ASN A 59 12.49 -4.94 -4.96
CA ASN A 59 12.32 -3.48 -4.88
C ASN A 59 11.23 -3.13 -3.87
N THR A 60 10.15 -3.89 -3.86
CA THR A 60 9.05 -3.71 -2.90
C THR A 60 9.52 -4.00 -1.48
N GLN A 61 10.31 -5.06 -1.27
CA GLN A 61 10.86 -5.38 0.05
C GLN A 61 11.77 -4.26 0.56
N LYS A 62 12.62 -3.70 -0.29
CA LYS A 62 13.47 -2.56 0.08
C LYS A 62 12.64 -1.33 0.43
N TRP A 63 11.58 -1.09 -0.34
CA TRP A 63 10.65 0.02 -0.09
C TRP A 63 9.96 -0.14 1.26
N TRP A 64 9.45 -1.34 1.55
CA TRP A 64 8.80 -1.60 2.83
C TRP A 64 9.73 -1.44 4.02
N LYS A 65 11.01 -1.76 3.88
CA LYS A 65 11.98 -1.57 4.97
C LYS A 65 12.12 -0.13 5.41
N VAL A 66 11.92 0.83 4.50
CA VAL A 66 12.00 2.24 4.84
C VAL A 66 10.65 2.86 5.16
N THR A 67 9.55 2.31 4.63
CA THR A 67 8.21 2.84 4.89
C THR A 67 7.57 2.26 6.16
N ASP A 68 7.81 0.99 6.47
CA ASP A 68 7.21 0.34 7.63
C ASP A 68 7.54 1.04 8.96
N PRO A 69 8.80 1.46 9.22
CA PRO A 69 9.11 2.17 10.46
C PRO A 69 8.37 3.50 10.62
N CYS A 70 7.86 4.07 9.53
CA CYS A 70 7.12 5.33 9.55
C CYS A 70 5.65 5.14 9.90
N GLN A 71 5.19 3.90 10.03
CA GLN A 71 3.79 3.55 10.20
C GLN A 71 3.58 2.73 11.47
N ILE A 72 2.44 2.98 12.14
CA ILE A 72 1.99 2.16 13.26
C ILE A 72 0.64 1.59 12.86
N SER A 73 0.52 0.26 12.86
CA SER A 73 -0.75 -0.38 12.52
C SER A 73 -1.78 -0.16 13.61
N LEU A 74 -3.02 0.17 13.20
CA LEU A 74 -4.17 0.22 14.11
C LEU A 74 -4.83 -1.16 14.26
N GLY A 75 -4.42 -2.11 13.44
CA GLY A 75 -5.01 -3.43 13.40
C GLY A 75 -4.37 -4.41 14.38
N TYR A 76 -4.65 -5.66 14.17
CA TYR A 76 -4.14 -6.75 14.99
C TYR A 76 -2.69 -7.08 14.66
N ALA A 77 -2.04 -7.82 15.54
CA ALA A 77 -0.66 -8.24 15.33
C ALA A 77 -0.50 -8.92 13.96
N GLY A 78 0.54 -8.51 13.22
CA GLY A 78 0.84 -9.06 11.90
C GLY A 78 0.15 -8.37 10.73
N GLN A 79 -0.74 -7.42 10.99
CA GLN A 79 -1.39 -6.63 9.94
C GLN A 79 -0.83 -5.21 9.90
N LYS A 80 -0.31 -4.80 8.74
CA LYS A 80 0.18 -3.42 8.54
C LYS A 80 -0.97 -2.43 8.41
N TRP A 81 -2.02 -2.84 7.73
CA TRP A 81 -3.17 -2.01 7.43
C TRP A 81 -4.44 -2.67 7.95
N LEU A 82 -5.30 -1.87 8.56
CA LEU A 82 -6.61 -2.32 8.99
C LEU A 82 -7.57 -2.15 7.81
N ASN A 83 -8.20 -3.25 7.38
CA ASN A 83 -9.16 -3.20 6.30
C ASN A 83 -10.48 -2.60 6.78
N MET A 84 -11.01 -1.67 5.98
CA MET A 84 -12.28 -1.03 6.27
C MET A 84 -13.36 -1.61 5.36
N GLU A 85 -14.54 -1.82 5.94
CA GLU A 85 -15.69 -2.30 5.17
C GLU A 85 -16.22 -1.19 4.27
N GLU A 86 -16.41 -1.50 2.98
CA GLU A 86 -17.09 -0.59 2.09
C GLU A 86 -18.61 -0.70 2.35
N VAL A 87 -19.22 0.41 2.74
CA VAL A 87 -20.64 0.42 3.07
C VAL A 87 -21.50 1.07 2.00
N PHE A 88 -20.88 1.73 1.02
CA PHE A 88 -21.61 2.34 -0.10
C PHE A 88 -20.65 2.63 -1.24
N HIS A 89 -21.09 2.38 -2.47
CA HIS A 89 -20.36 2.71 -3.68
C HIS A 89 -21.33 3.13 -4.78
N LEU A 90 -20.99 4.18 -5.51
CA LEU A 90 -21.71 4.64 -6.69
C LEU A 90 -20.70 4.85 -7.82
N ASP A 91 -20.92 4.21 -8.95
CA ASP A 91 -20.08 4.40 -10.14
C ASP A 91 -20.29 5.78 -10.76
#